data_fda52ed1ec08e523da675c0d51a2fb52
#
_entry.id   fda52ed1ec08e523da675c0d51a2fb52
#
_cell.length_a   1.000
_cell.length_b   1.000
_cell.length_c   1.000
_cell.angle_alpha   90.00
_cell.angle_beta   90.00
_cell.angle_gamma   90.00
#
_symmetry.space_group_name_H-M   'P 1'
#
loop_
_entity.id
_entity.type
_entity.pdbx_description
1 polymer ?
#
loop_
_entity_poly.entity_id
_entity_poly.type
_entity_poly.pdbx_seq_one_letter_code
_entity_poly.pdbx_strand_id
1 'polypeptide(L)'
;MKTLLRFSFKRRFLNKMTLFLQVLFIVVIGLMFYFDKVSDLLNLEFNAPIPIYIESSLRKLIINEEEWKNKGFEFTTSKDSIQISKKDKLYTITQVNDIYTQSKIYELLLDNHQKRKESDSNSSVQTWLEDYQKIEVNFQEFKQEDNQFKHQLIILLLTSIYFMLLNFIAVNSNEIIMEKTSHMIPIILTHVKIKDHFLSKLIIGFVSVLIQIISSIGVIGIVAFSRYQYDQGEGLIRLIIKFLPIKLESFNLEDILLLLNLSWNDAYQVLIGLVFILMGIFIIQICILILSSKVKTMEEAASIQGPFYLILLIIYYLALSLNTTQSLTDGIGYTLSFVPVFSMLIMPMRLLTQHVMAIEVIVSLLFSIALISLIFIVMYPVYRMGIREEA
;
A
#
# COMPACT_ATOMS: atom_id res chain seq x y z
N MET A 1 31.06 11.91 -17.85
CA MET A 1 29.97 11.66 -16.91
C MET A 1 28.58 12.03 -17.45
N LYS A 2 28.29 13.28 -17.90
CA LYS A 2 26.96 13.66 -18.43
C LYS A 2 26.45 12.80 -19.59
N THR A 3 27.30 12.50 -20.58
CA THR A 3 26.95 11.62 -21.73
C THR A 3 26.64 10.20 -21.29
N LEU A 4 27.39 9.65 -20.35
CA LEU A 4 27.16 8.32 -19.80
C LEU A 4 25.81 8.25 -19.02
N LEU A 5 25.53 9.25 -18.20
CA LEU A 5 24.24 9.36 -17.49
C LEU A 5 23.07 9.43 -18.49
N ARG A 6 23.17 10.25 -19.53
CA ARG A 6 22.13 10.36 -20.56
C ARG A 6 21.93 9.06 -21.33
N PHE A 7 23.02 8.36 -21.65
CA PHE A 7 22.96 7.06 -22.33
C PHE A 7 22.28 6.00 -21.46
N SER A 8 22.71 5.84 -20.19
CA SER A 8 22.12 4.90 -19.25
C SER A 8 20.65 5.24 -18.96
N PHE A 9 20.31 6.52 -18.83
CA PHE A 9 18.93 6.98 -18.67
C PHE A 9 18.05 6.57 -19.86
N LYS A 10 18.48 6.89 -21.08
CA LYS A 10 17.74 6.54 -22.30
C LYS A 10 17.55 5.03 -22.43
N ARG A 11 18.59 4.24 -22.18
CA ARG A 11 18.54 2.78 -22.23
C ARG A 11 17.58 2.20 -21.19
N ARG A 12 17.52 2.79 -20.00
CA ARG A 12 16.71 2.30 -18.88
C ARG A 12 15.23 2.64 -19.03
N PHE A 13 14.92 3.88 -19.42
CA PHE A 13 13.53 4.37 -19.46
C PHE A 13 12.86 4.26 -20.82
N LEU A 14 13.62 4.31 -21.91
CA LEU A 14 13.09 4.21 -23.28
C LEU A 14 13.25 2.80 -23.88
N ASN A 15 13.51 1.80 -23.07
CA ASN A 15 13.51 0.42 -23.51
C ASN A 15 12.06 -0.07 -23.66
N LYS A 16 11.78 -0.82 -24.76
CA LYS A 16 10.46 -1.39 -25.05
C LYS A 16 9.90 -2.21 -23.88
N MET A 17 10.76 -2.98 -23.19
CA MET A 17 10.37 -3.80 -22.04
C MET A 17 9.94 -2.94 -20.85
N THR A 18 10.69 -1.87 -20.56
CA THR A 18 10.35 -0.95 -19.45
C THR A 18 9.03 -0.22 -19.73
N LEU A 19 8.82 0.22 -20.97
CA LEU A 19 7.56 0.84 -21.38
C LEU A 19 6.40 -0.15 -21.29
N PHE A 20 6.60 -1.39 -21.74
CA PHE A 20 5.59 -2.44 -21.59
C PHE A 20 5.22 -2.68 -20.12
N LEU A 21 6.20 -2.78 -19.23
CA LEU A 21 5.96 -2.96 -17.79
C LEU A 21 5.23 -1.76 -17.18
N GLN A 22 5.53 -0.53 -17.61
CA GLN A 22 4.80 0.66 -17.15
C GLN A 22 3.35 0.65 -17.62
N VAL A 23 3.10 0.28 -18.89
CA VAL A 23 1.73 0.14 -19.39
C VAL A 23 0.99 -0.97 -18.63
N LEU A 24 1.63 -2.11 -18.42
CA LEU A 24 1.06 -3.20 -17.63
C LEU A 24 0.71 -2.74 -16.20
N PHE A 25 1.59 -1.99 -15.56
CA PHE A 25 1.35 -1.42 -14.24
C PHE A 25 0.11 -0.50 -14.23
N ILE A 26 -0.03 0.39 -15.23
CA ILE A 26 -1.20 1.26 -15.38
C ILE A 26 -2.48 0.41 -15.52
N VAL A 27 -2.43 -0.64 -16.35
CA VAL A 27 -3.57 -1.54 -16.55
C VAL A 27 -3.94 -2.26 -15.26
N VAL A 28 -2.96 -2.79 -14.52
CA VAL A 28 -3.20 -3.49 -13.25
C VAL A 28 -3.79 -2.53 -12.21
N ILE A 29 -3.26 -1.33 -12.06
CA ILE A 29 -3.84 -0.32 -11.16
C ILE A 29 -5.24 0.08 -11.61
N GLY A 30 -5.46 0.27 -12.91
CA GLY A 30 -6.79 0.56 -13.47
C GLY A 30 -7.79 -0.55 -13.15
N LEU A 31 -7.41 -1.82 -13.39
CA LEU A 31 -8.25 -2.96 -13.04
C LEU A 31 -8.53 -3.05 -11.54
N MET A 32 -7.56 -2.74 -10.70
CA MET A 32 -7.74 -2.73 -9.25
C MET A 32 -8.75 -1.66 -8.81
N PHE A 33 -8.63 -0.44 -9.33
CA PHE A 33 -9.54 0.66 -8.98
C PHE A 33 -10.96 0.51 -9.55
N TYR A 34 -11.12 -0.20 -10.66
CA TYR A 34 -12.40 -0.47 -11.33
C TYR A 34 -12.84 -1.92 -11.17
N PHE A 35 -12.31 -2.63 -10.17
CA PHE A 35 -12.54 -4.07 -9.98
C PHE A 35 -14.03 -4.42 -9.79
N ASP A 36 -14.79 -3.57 -9.09
CA ASP A 36 -16.25 -3.71 -8.94
C ASP A 36 -16.95 -3.75 -10.29
N LYS A 37 -16.60 -2.84 -11.22
CA LYS A 37 -17.19 -2.78 -12.56
C LYS A 37 -16.78 -3.96 -13.44
N VAL A 38 -15.52 -4.39 -13.32
CA VAL A 38 -15.02 -5.57 -14.02
C VAL A 38 -15.71 -6.85 -13.49
N SER A 39 -15.90 -6.95 -12.19
CA SER A 39 -16.62 -8.03 -11.52
C SER A 39 -18.08 -8.10 -11.99
N ASP A 40 -18.77 -6.95 -12.05
CA ASP A 40 -20.15 -6.87 -12.55
C ASP A 40 -20.24 -7.28 -14.04
N LEU A 41 -19.27 -6.84 -14.87
CA LEU A 41 -19.20 -7.20 -16.29
C LEU A 41 -18.98 -8.70 -16.51
N LEU A 42 -18.20 -9.34 -15.66
CA LEU A 42 -17.87 -10.77 -15.73
C LEU A 42 -18.87 -11.65 -14.99
N ASN A 43 -19.97 -11.09 -14.44
CA ASN A 43 -20.94 -11.77 -13.60
C ASN A 43 -20.29 -12.59 -12.47
N LEU A 44 -19.19 -12.10 -11.91
CA LEU A 44 -18.57 -12.73 -10.76
C LEU A 44 -19.40 -12.38 -9.52
N GLU A 45 -19.76 -13.37 -8.70
CA GLU A 45 -20.52 -13.21 -7.45
C GLU A 45 -19.76 -12.43 -6.36
N PHE A 46 -19.02 -11.41 -6.78
CA PHE A 46 -18.23 -10.59 -5.85
C PHE A 46 -19.12 -9.66 -5.02
N ASN A 47 -20.31 -9.37 -5.53
CA ASN A 47 -21.37 -8.62 -4.86
C ASN A 47 -22.42 -9.56 -4.23
N ALA A 48 -21.98 -10.69 -3.65
CA ALA A 48 -22.92 -11.53 -2.90
C ALA A 48 -23.70 -10.66 -1.90
N PRO A 49 -25.01 -10.74 -1.86
CA PRO A 49 -25.84 -9.94 -0.99
C PRO A 49 -25.44 -10.19 0.47
N ILE A 50 -25.38 -9.12 1.26
CA ILE A 50 -25.01 -9.20 2.67
C ILE A 50 -26.20 -9.78 3.45
N PRO A 51 -26.02 -10.94 4.12
CA PRO A 51 -27.10 -11.57 4.83
C PRO A 51 -27.47 -10.76 6.11
N ILE A 52 -28.76 -10.40 6.24
CA ILE A 52 -29.30 -9.69 7.39
C ILE A 52 -30.38 -10.53 8.07
N TYR A 53 -30.24 -10.72 9.38
CA TYR A 53 -31.28 -11.25 10.23
C TYR A 53 -32.07 -10.10 10.85
N ILE A 54 -33.36 -10.08 10.61
CA ILE A 54 -34.29 -9.12 11.22
C ILE A 54 -35.24 -9.86 12.13
N GLU A 55 -35.37 -9.37 13.35
CA GLU A 55 -36.30 -9.92 14.30
C GLU A 55 -37.72 -9.91 13.74
N SER A 56 -38.48 -11.00 13.97
CA SER A 56 -39.80 -11.21 13.37
C SER A 56 -40.82 -10.10 13.69
N SER A 57 -40.64 -9.41 14.82
CA SER A 57 -41.39 -8.20 15.19
C SER A 57 -41.13 -7.01 14.27
N LEU A 58 -39.89 -6.84 13.82
CA LEU A 58 -39.46 -5.76 12.92
C LEU A 58 -39.71 -6.10 11.45
N ARG A 59 -39.66 -7.35 11.06
CA ARG A 59 -39.89 -7.75 9.66
C ARG A 59 -41.27 -7.37 9.14
N LYS A 60 -42.27 -7.35 10.05
CA LYS A 60 -43.62 -6.86 9.75
C LYS A 60 -43.69 -5.33 9.58
N LEU A 61 -42.66 -4.62 10.00
CA LEU A 61 -42.58 -3.16 9.95
C LEU A 61 -41.83 -2.65 8.71
N ILE A 62 -41.17 -3.54 7.94
CA ILE A 62 -40.48 -3.20 6.71
C ILE A 62 -41.47 -3.18 5.56
N ILE A 63 -41.63 -2.02 4.92
CA ILE A 63 -42.63 -1.81 3.87
C ILE A 63 -42.17 -2.37 2.53
N ASN A 64 -40.85 -2.37 2.22
CA ASN A 64 -40.35 -2.74 0.93
C ASN A 64 -39.07 -3.60 1.01
N GLU A 65 -39.21 -4.94 0.94
CA GLU A 65 -38.07 -5.88 0.93
C GLU A 65 -37.23 -5.78 -0.35
N GLU A 66 -37.82 -5.37 -1.49
CA GLU A 66 -37.09 -5.22 -2.75
C GLU A 66 -36.06 -4.10 -2.70
N GLU A 67 -36.31 -3.05 -1.97
CA GLU A 67 -35.41 -1.91 -1.80
C GLU A 67 -34.13 -2.32 -1.04
N TRP A 68 -34.27 -3.19 -0.04
CA TRP A 68 -33.12 -3.80 0.65
C TRP A 68 -32.32 -4.71 -0.26
N LYS A 69 -32.99 -5.51 -1.10
CA LYS A 69 -32.32 -6.36 -2.11
C LYS A 69 -31.55 -5.53 -3.13
N ASN A 70 -32.16 -4.45 -3.63
CA ASN A 70 -31.52 -3.55 -4.61
C ASN A 70 -30.27 -2.85 -4.04
N LYS A 71 -30.25 -2.62 -2.72
CA LYS A 71 -29.08 -2.09 -2.01
C LYS A 71 -28.07 -3.16 -1.58
N GLY A 72 -28.27 -4.44 -1.98
CA GLY A 72 -27.31 -5.53 -1.78
C GLY A 72 -27.46 -6.27 -0.45
N PHE A 73 -28.66 -6.29 0.14
CA PHE A 73 -28.94 -7.03 1.36
C PHE A 73 -29.92 -8.19 1.09
N GLU A 74 -29.71 -9.32 1.76
CA GLU A 74 -30.60 -10.47 1.70
C GLU A 74 -31.06 -10.88 3.10
N PHE A 75 -32.37 -11.09 3.25
CA PHE A 75 -32.93 -11.49 4.53
C PHE A 75 -32.71 -12.97 4.78
N THR A 76 -32.08 -13.30 5.92
CA THR A 76 -31.75 -14.66 6.32
C THR A 76 -32.37 -15.00 7.67
N THR A 77 -32.45 -16.30 7.95
CA THR A 77 -32.85 -16.82 9.27
C THR A 77 -31.64 -17.18 10.18
N SER A 78 -30.43 -17.06 9.64
CA SER A 78 -29.22 -17.34 10.40
C SER A 78 -28.88 -16.21 11.37
N LYS A 79 -28.61 -16.53 12.62
CA LYS A 79 -28.19 -15.59 13.66
C LYS A 79 -26.70 -15.22 13.58
N ASP A 80 -25.95 -15.84 12.70
CA ASP A 80 -24.52 -15.48 12.45
C ASP A 80 -24.36 -14.33 11.46
N SER A 81 -25.47 -13.75 11.00
CA SER A 81 -25.53 -12.59 10.10
C SER A 81 -25.75 -11.29 10.89
N ILE A 82 -25.70 -10.15 10.17
CA ILE A 82 -26.04 -8.84 10.75
C ILE A 82 -27.43 -8.93 11.40
N GLN A 83 -27.53 -8.61 12.69
CA GLN A 83 -28.80 -8.68 13.39
C GLN A 83 -29.35 -7.27 13.65
N ILE A 84 -30.59 -7.06 13.27
CA ILE A 84 -31.33 -5.81 13.54
C ILE A 84 -32.48 -6.14 14.49
N SER A 85 -32.47 -5.52 15.66
CA SER A 85 -33.52 -5.58 16.65
C SER A 85 -34.00 -4.17 17.02
N LYS A 86 -35.22 -4.05 17.49
CA LYS A 86 -35.81 -2.78 17.95
C LYS A 86 -36.40 -2.94 19.32
N LYS A 87 -35.97 -2.08 20.23
CA LYS A 87 -36.58 -2.00 21.56
C LYS A 87 -37.06 -0.55 21.79
N ASP A 88 -38.38 -0.37 21.96
CA ASP A 88 -39.02 0.94 22.00
C ASP A 88 -38.75 1.81 20.76
N LYS A 89 -38.01 2.91 20.90
CA LYS A 89 -37.62 3.81 19.79
C LYS A 89 -36.21 3.55 19.27
N LEU A 90 -35.41 2.71 19.96
CA LEU A 90 -34.00 2.47 19.66
C LEU A 90 -33.81 1.22 18.79
N TYR A 91 -33.17 1.38 17.63
CA TYR A 91 -32.70 0.27 16.81
C TYR A 91 -31.32 -0.16 17.29
N THR A 92 -31.16 -1.44 17.56
CA THR A 92 -29.87 -2.04 17.92
C THR A 92 -29.40 -2.94 16.78
N ILE A 93 -28.22 -2.65 16.25
CA ILE A 93 -27.62 -3.37 15.13
C ILE A 93 -26.33 -4.00 15.64
N THR A 94 -26.20 -5.32 15.47
CA THR A 94 -25.05 -6.10 15.92
C THR A 94 -24.39 -6.81 14.74
N GLN A 95 -23.11 -7.14 14.88
CA GLN A 95 -22.30 -7.83 13.87
C GLN A 95 -22.05 -7.02 12.57
N VAL A 96 -22.09 -5.70 12.62
CA VAL A 96 -21.70 -4.82 11.52
C VAL A 96 -20.37 -4.18 11.84
N ASN A 97 -19.35 -4.52 11.05
CA ASN A 97 -17.97 -4.07 11.29
C ASN A 97 -17.55 -2.89 10.40
N ASP A 98 -18.31 -2.59 9.35
CA ASP A 98 -18.01 -1.53 8.40
C ASP A 98 -19.09 -0.44 8.40
N ILE A 99 -18.63 0.79 8.35
CA ILE A 99 -19.50 1.99 8.39
C ILE A 99 -20.32 2.13 7.10
N TYR A 100 -19.84 1.65 5.97
CA TYR A 100 -20.61 1.67 4.72
C TYR A 100 -21.90 0.86 4.88
N THR A 101 -21.80 -0.36 5.41
CA THR A 101 -22.99 -1.19 5.71
C THR A 101 -23.84 -0.54 6.80
N GLN A 102 -23.22 0.09 7.83
CA GLN A 102 -23.93 0.84 8.86
C GLN A 102 -24.73 2.01 8.27
N SER A 103 -24.12 2.86 7.44
CA SER A 103 -24.78 4.01 6.82
C SER A 103 -25.91 3.60 5.88
N LYS A 104 -25.72 2.54 5.09
CA LYS A 104 -26.78 1.98 4.25
C LYS A 104 -27.96 1.45 5.05
N ILE A 105 -27.69 0.72 6.12
CA ILE A 105 -28.74 0.19 7.00
C ILE A 105 -29.47 1.37 7.67
N TYR A 106 -28.73 2.39 8.13
CA TYR A 106 -29.31 3.58 8.71
C TYR A 106 -30.23 4.30 7.72
N GLU A 107 -29.78 4.52 6.48
CA GLU A 107 -30.56 5.15 5.42
C GLU A 107 -31.83 4.37 5.11
N LEU A 108 -31.73 3.04 4.97
CA LEU A 108 -32.89 2.17 4.73
C LEU A 108 -33.87 2.16 5.92
N LEU A 109 -33.37 2.16 7.14
CA LEU A 109 -34.23 2.25 8.33
C LEU A 109 -34.91 3.60 8.45
N LEU A 110 -34.20 4.69 8.13
CA LEU A 110 -34.76 6.06 8.13
C LEU A 110 -35.82 6.20 7.06
N ASP A 111 -35.55 5.78 5.82
CA ASP A 111 -36.52 5.83 4.71
C ASP A 111 -37.79 5.02 5.05
N ASN A 112 -37.59 3.81 5.60
CA ASN A 112 -38.68 2.96 6.02
C ASN A 112 -39.50 3.59 7.18
N HIS A 113 -38.83 4.30 8.09
CA HIS A 113 -39.45 5.06 9.17
C HIS A 113 -40.28 6.27 8.63
N GLN A 114 -39.71 6.97 7.66
CA GLN A 114 -40.36 8.11 6.99
C GLN A 114 -41.60 7.69 6.21
N LYS A 115 -41.51 6.67 5.34
CA LYS A 115 -42.65 6.11 4.56
C LYS A 115 -43.78 5.65 5.48
N ARG A 116 -43.47 5.14 6.65
CA ARG A 116 -44.46 4.70 7.62
C ARG A 116 -45.16 5.86 8.33
N LYS A 117 -44.44 6.93 8.68
CA LYS A 117 -44.98 8.13 9.28
C LYS A 117 -45.87 8.91 8.31
N GLU A 118 -45.58 8.88 7.02
CA GLU A 118 -46.43 9.44 5.98
C GLU A 118 -47.81 8.74 5.89
N SER A 119 -47.86 7.45 6.24
CA SER A 119 -49.11 6.69 6.27
C SER A 119 -49.96 6.93 7.57
N ASP A 120 -49.33 7.45 8.66
CA ASP A 120 -49.95 7.67 9.94
C ASP A 120 -50.24 9.17 10.18
N SER A 121 -51.44 9.66 9.78
CA SER A 121 -51.81 11.07 9.75
C SER A 121 -52.28 11.69 11.08
N ASN A 122 -51.99 11.16 12.25
CA ASN A 122 -52.64 11.54 13.51
C ASN A 122 -51.78 12.27 14.56
N SER A 123 -50.69 12.92 14.23
CA SER A 123 -49.83 13.65 15.18
C SER A 123 -49.69 15.15 14.88
N SER A 124 -49.43 15.99 15.93
CA SER A 124 -49.20 17.43 15.76
C SER A 124 -47.95 17.67 14.88
N VAL A 125 -48.01 18.67 14.01
CA VAL A 125 -46.99 18.90 12.96
C VAL A 125 -45.58 19.03 13.51
N GLN A 126 -45.36 19.57 14.69
CA GLN A 126 -44.06 19.81 15.28
C GLN A 126 -43.44 18.54 15.86
N THR A 127 -44.18 17.74 16.60
CA THR A 127 -43.76 16.42 17.10
C THR A 127 -43.62 15.41 15.99
N TRP A 128 -44.39 15.57 14.90
CA TRP A 128 -44.27 14.75 13.70
C TRP A 128 -42.97 15.04 12.94
N LEU A 129 -42.55 16.32 12.82
CA LEU A 129 -41.32 16.71 12.12
C LEU A 129 -40.06 16.26 12.85
N GLU A 130 -40.01 16.37 14.17
CA GLU A 130 -38.88 15.89 14.98
C GLU A 130 -38.76 14.36 14.94
N ASP A 131 -39.86 13.62 14.98
CA ASP A 131 -39.89 12.16 14.93
C ASP A 131 -39.70 11.60 13.51
N TYR A 132 -39.95 12.44 12.47
CA TYR A 132 -39.76 12.09 11.06
C TYR A 132 -38.28 12.16 10.62
N GLN A 133 -37.49 13.07 11.16
CA GLN A 133 -36.14 13.35 10.74
C GLN A 133 -35.08 12.52 11.44
N LYS A 134 -35.37 11.90 12.58
CA LYS A 134 -34.38 11.19 13.39
C LYS A 134 -34.87 9.83 13.85
N ILE A 135 -34.00 8.83 13.65
CA ILE A 135 -34.06 7.53 14.31
C ILE A 135 -32.87 7.38 15.23
N GLU A 136 -33.07 6.81 16.42
CA GLU A 136 -31.97 6.45 17.28
C GLU A 136 -31.47 5.05 16.91
N VAL A 137 -30.22 4.93 16.48
CA VAL A 137 -29.58 3.68 16.11
C VAL A 137 -28.34 3.49 16.98
N ASN A 138 -28.30 2.39 17.70
CA ASN A 138 -27.12 1.98 18.46
C ASN A 138 -26.41 0.84 17.71
N PHE A 139 -25.24 1.15 17.16
CA PHE A 139 -24.34 0.15 16.60
C PHE A 139 -23.51 -0.43 17.72
N GLN A 140 -23.78 -1.68 18.11
CA GLN A 140 -22.91 -2.39 19.05
C GLN A 140 -21.64 -2.81 18.32
N GLU A 141 -20.58 -2.08 18.59
CA GLU A 141 -19.28 -2.32 18.02
C GLU A 141 -18.62 -3.57 18.60
N PHE A 142 -18.10 -4.43 17.72
CA PHE A 142 -16.97 -5.28 18.12
C PHE A 142 -15.76 -4.35 18.33
N LYS A 143 -15.19 -4.31 19.53
CA LYS A 143 -13.94 -3.60 19.81
C LYS A 143 -12.83 -4.19 18.94
N GLN A 144 -12.64 -3.65 17.74
CA GLN A 144 -11.47 -3.91 16.93
C GLN A 144 -10.40 -2.91 17.37
N GLU A 145 -9.22 -3.41 17.73
CA GLU A 145 -8.12 -2.53 18.14
C GLU A 145 -7.78 -1.53 17.02
N ASP A 146 -7.66 -0.26 17.35
CA ASP A 146 -7.33 0.86 16.45
C ASP A 146 -6.08 0.64 15.58
N ASN A 147 -5.24 -0.30 15.96
CA ASN A 147 -3.99 -0.64 15.28
C ASN A 147 -4.15 -1.65 14.12
N GLN A 148 -5.26 -2.37 14.00
CA GLN A 148 -5.39 -3.43 12.99
C GLN A 148 -5.35 -2.89 11.57
N PHE A 149 -5.95 -1.73 11.33
CA PHE A 149 -5.91 -1.04 10.04
C PHE A 149 -4.48 -0.62 9.66
N LYS A 150 -3.73 -0.02 10.59
CA LYS A 150 -2.34 0.40 10.37
C LYS A 150 -1.45 -0.81 10.01
N HIS A 151 -1.64 -1.94 10.70
CA HIS A 151 -0.89 -3.17 10.39
C HIS A 151 -1.21 -3.72 8.99
N GLN A 152 -2.46 -3.62 8.51
CA GLN A 152 -2.83 -4.04 7.15
C GLN A 152 -2.25 -3.11 6.07
N LEU A 153 -2.27 -1.79 6.29
CA LEU A 153 -1.60 -0.82 5.40
C LEU A 153 -0.10 -1.09 5.31
N ILE A 154 0.53 -1.45 6.42
CA ILE A 154 1.94 -1.82 6.46
C ILE A 154 2.21 -3.06 5.61
N ILE A 155 1.38 -4.10 5.67
CA ILE A 155 1.52 -5.30 4.82
C ILE A 155 1.49 -4.91 3.34
N LEU A 156 0.55 -4.06 2.93
CA LEU A 156 0.44 -3.57 1.55
C LEU A 156 1.69 -2.78 1.14
N LEU A 157 2.17 -1.89 2.01
CA LEU A 157 3.36 -1.07 1.78
C LEU A 157 4.61 -1.95 1.68
N LEU A 158 4.82 -2.88 2.60
CA LEU A 158 5.95 -3.83 2.59
C LEU A 158 5.96 -4.67 1.31
N THR A 159 4.79 -5.18 0.90
CA THR A 159 4.65 -5.97 -0.32
C THR A 159 4.99 -5.13 -1.56
N SER A 160 4.54 -3.89 -1.62
CA SER A 160 4.85 -2.97 -2.72
C SER A 160 6.35 -2.65 -2.79
N ILE A 161 6.99 -2.39 -1.65
CA ILE A 161 8.45 -2.15 -1.57
C ILE A 161 9.21 -3.41 -1.99
N TYR A 162 8.80 -4.59 -1.55
CA TYR A 162 9.43 -5.85 -1.92
C TYR A 162 9.45 -6.07 -3.44
N PHE A 163 8.32 -5.93 -4.13
CA PHE A 163 8.27 -6.06 -5.59
C PHE A 163 9.08 -4.98 -6.30
N MET A 164 9.10 -3.75 -5.78
CA MET A 164 9.95 -2.67 -6.30
C MET A 164 11.43 -3.03 -6.18
N LEU A 165 11.86 -3.60 -5.06
CA LEU A 165 13.25 -4.02 -4.83
C LEU A 165 13.66 -5.18 -5.73
N LEU A 166 12.81 -6.17 -5.99
CA LEU A 166 13.07 -7.25 -6.94
C LEU A 166 13.37 -6.71 -8.33
N ASN A 167 12.50 -5.82 -8.83
CA ASN A 167 12.72 -5.17 -10.13
C ASN A 167 13.99 -4.32 -10.15
N PHE A 168 14.25 -3.59 -9.07
CA PHE A 168 15.43 -2.75 -8.93
C PHE A 168 16.75 -3.55 -9.02
N ILE A 169 16.84 -4.70 -8.34
CA ILE A 169 17.99 -5.61 -8.39
C ILE A 169 18.19 -6.11 -9.81
N ALA A 170 17.14 -6.61 -10.46
CA ALA A 170 17.20 -7.13 -11.82
C ALA A 170 17.74 -6.08 -12.80
N VAL A 171 17.16 -4.87 -12.78
CA VAL A 171 17.54 -3.79 -13.71
C VAL A 171 18.98 -3.34 -13.50
N ASN A 172 19.42 -3.14 -12.25
CA ASN A 172 20.77 -2.66 -11.95
C ASN A 172 21.85 -3.73 -12.26
N SER A 173 21.57 -5.00 -11.92
CA SER A 173 22.46 -6.12 -12.23
C SER A 173 22.62 -6.29 -13.74
N ASN A 174 21.49 -6.41 -14.46
CA ASN A 174 21.49 -6.63 -15.89
C ASN A 174 22.19 -5.52 -16.66
N GLU A 175 22.11 -4.27 -16.19
CA GLU A 175 22.77 -3.14 -16.85
C GLU A 175 24.29 -3.31 -16.89
N ILE A 176 24.92 -3.72 -15.79
CA ILE A 176 26.37 -3.95 -15.71
C ILE A 176 26.78 -5.20 -16.50
N ILE A 177 26.01 -6.28 -16.34
CA ILE A 177 26.29 -7.55 -17.03
C ILE A 177 26.19 -7.36 -18.54
N MET A 178 25.18 -6.64 -19.04
CA MET A 178 25.08 -6.32 -20.47
C MET A 178 26.24 -5.48 -20.99
N GLU A 179 26.74 -4.53 -20.21
CA GLU A 179 27.89 -3.72 -20.62
C GLU A 179 29.19 -4.55 -20.71
N LYS A 180 29.31 -5.56 -19.83
CA LYS A 180 30.42 -6.51 -19.89
C LYS A 180 30.30 -7.46 -21.07
N THR A 181 29.22 -8.20 -21.16
CA THR A 181 29.02 -9.23 -22.19
C THR A 181 28.96 -8.69 -23.61
N SER A 182 28.59 -7.42 -23.78
CA SER A 182 28.61 -6.73 -25.08
C SER A 182 29.97 -6.08 -25.40
N HIS A 183 31.00 -6.30 -24.59
CA HIS A 183 32.34 -5.70 -24.73
C HIS A 183 32.32 -4.15 -24.82
N MET A 184 31.32 -3.51 -24.20
CA MET A 184 31.23 -2.05 -24.17
C MET A 184 32.15 -1.42 -23.11
N ILE A 185 32.54 -2.17 -22.09
CA ILE A 185 33.37 -1.66 -20.99
C ILE A 185 34.71 -1.12 -21.47
N PRO A 186 35.50 -1.82 -22.31
CA PRO A 186 36.76 -1.27 -22.85
C PRO A 186 36.54 0.09 -23.56
N ILE A 187 35.48 0.20 -24.37
CA ILE A 187 35.17 1.43 -25.11
C ILE A 187 34.80 2.57 -24.14
N ILE A 188 34.02 2.26 -23.10
CA ILE A 188 33.63 3.26 -22.09
C ILE A 188 34.88 3.75 -21.33
N LEU A 189 35.76 2.87 -20.97
CA LEU A 189 36.95 3.17 -20.17
C LEU A 189 38.03 3.95 -20.93
N THR A 190 37.99 4.02 -22.27
CA THR A 190 38.84 4.94 -23.02
C THR A 190 38.52 6.41 -22.75
N HIS A 191 37.27 6.70 -22.37
CA HIS A 191 36.79 8.08 -22.18
C HIS A 191 36.40 8.42 -20.74
N VAL A 192 36.23 7.41 -19.86
CA VAL A 192 35.66 7.59 -18.49
C VAL A 192 36.51 6.80 -17.49
N LYS A 193 36.86 7.43 -16.36
CA LYS A 193 37.56 6.72 -15.26
C LYS A 193 36.60 5.70 -14.62
N ILE A 194 37.13 4.58 -14.12
CA ILE A 194 36.36 3.53 -13.43
C ILE A 194 35.53 4.10 -12.27
N LYS A 195 36.10 5.07 -11.53
CA LYS A 195 35.37 5.77 -10.44
C LYS A 195 34.13 6.52 -10.96
N ASP A 196 34.28 7.23 -12.07
CA ASP A 196 33.17 7.99 -12.67
C ASP A 196 32.12 7.06 -13.27
N HIS A 197 32.54 5.90 -13.81
CA HIS A 197 31.65 4.84 -14.25
C HIS A 197 30.81 4.31 -13.07
N PHE A 198 31.47 3.91 -11.97
CA PHE A 198 30.79 3.43 -10.76
C PHE A 198 29.79 4.47 -10.21
N LEU A 199 30.23 5.72 -10.01
CA LEU A 199 29.38 6.79 -9.53
C LEU A 199 28.18 7.07 -10.45
N SER A 200 28.40 7.01 -11.78
CA SER A 200 27.31 7.19 -12.74
C SER A 200 26.23 6.11 -12.59
N LYS A 201 26.63 4.84 -12.33
CA LYS A 201 25.69 3.75 -12.08
C LYS A 201 24.93 3.92 -10.77
N LEU A 202 25.59 4.38 -9.72
CA LEU A 202 24.93 4.70 -8.45
C LEU A 202 23.90 5.83 -8.64
N ILE A 203 24.30 6.92 -9.28
CA ILE A 203 23.40 8.07 -9.51
C ILE A 203 22.19 7.65 -10.34
N ILE A 204 22.41 6.95 -11.48
CA ILE A 204 21.31 6.58 -12.37
C ILE A 204 20.36 5.58 -11.69
N GLY A 205 20.89 4.65 -10.91
CA GLY A 205 20.06 3.70 -10.16
C GLY A 205 19.19 4.40 -9.12
N PHE A 206 19.79 5.31 -8.34
CA PHE A 206 19.06 6.09 -7.35
C PHE A 206 17.98 6.99 -7.99
N VAL A 207 18.33 7.72 -9.04
CA VAL A 207 17.39 8.55 -9.80
C VAL A 207 16.27 7.71 -10.41
N SER A 208 16.57 6.49 -10.86
CA SER A 208 15.55 5.57 -11.38
C SER A 208 14.50 5.19 -10.35
N VAL A 209 14.92 4.94 -9.10
CA VAL A 209 13.98 4.64 -8.01
C VAL A 209 13.09 5.84 -7.72
N LEU A 210 13.67 7.04 -7.63
CA LEU A 210 12.89 8.26 -7.40
C LEU A 210 11.85 8.47 -8.52
N ILE A 211 12.25 8.31 -9.78
CA ILE A 211 11.34 8.42 -10.92
C ILE A 211 10.25 7.35 -10.84
N GLN A 212 10.59 6.11 -10.47
CA GLN A 212 9.62 5.04 -10.33
C GLN A 212 8.61 5.33 -9.22
N ILE A 213 9.04 5.81 -8.05
CA ILE A 213 8.14 6.20 -6.94
C ILE A 213 7.21 7.33 -7.40
N ILE A 214 7.77 8.41 -7.98
CA ILE A 214 6.97 9.56 -8.46
C ILE A 214 5.99 9.12 -9.55
N SER A 215 6.43 8.30 -10.50
CA SER A 215 5.57 7.76 -11.56
C SER A 215 4.45 6.90 -11.00
N SER A 216 4.74 6.03 -10.03
CA SER A 216 3.72 5.18 -9.39
C SER A 216 2.68 6.00 -8.64
N ILE A 217 3.10 6.99 -7.85
CA ILE A 217 2.20 7.92 -7.16
C ILE A 217 1.35 8.70 -8.18
N GLY A 218 1.98 9.17 -9.27
CA GLY A 218 1.28 9.87 -10.35
C GLY A 218 0.21 9.03 -11.03
N VAL A 219 0.52 7.78 -11.36
CA VAL A 219 -0.44 6.82 -11.95
C VAL A 219 -1.60 6.55 -11.00
N ILE A 220 -1.30 6.24 -9.73
CA ILE A 220 -2.34 6.01 -8.71
C ILE A 220 -3.22 7.26 -8.57
N GLY A 221 -2.62 8.45 -8.49
CA GLY A 221 -3.35 9.71 -8.39
C GLY A 221 -4.27 9.98 -9.59
N ILE A 222 -3.79 9.73 -10.83
CA ILE A 222 -4.60 9.91 -12.05
C ILE A 222 -5.77 8.93 -12.06
N VAL A 223 -5.53 7.66 -11.76
CA VAL A 223 -6.57 6.62 -11.73
C VAL A 223 -7.59 6.90 -10.62
N ALA A 224 -7.12 7.29 -9.42
CA ALA A 224 -7.98 7.67 -8.32
C ALA A 224 -8.86 8.90 -8.67
N PHE A 225 -8.25 9.91 -9.31
CA PHE A 225 -8.99 11.09 -9.76
C PHE A 225 -10.03 10.75 -10.83
N SER A 226 -9.69 9.88 -11.81
CA SER A 226 -10.64 9.42 -12.82
C SER A 226 -11.82 8.68 -12.19
N ARG A 227 -11.54 7.87 -11.18
CA ARG A 227 -12.57 7.14 -10.43
C ARG A 227 -13.45 8.08 -9.64
N TYR A 228 -12.87 9.10 -9.00
CA TYR A 228 -13.64 10.12 -8.27
C TYR A 228 -14.60 10.87 -9.19
N GLN A 229 -14.17 11.23 -10.41
CA GLN A 229 -15.03 11.88 -11.40
C GLN A 229 -16.19 10.97 -11.89
N TYR A 230 -15.99 9.66 -11.87
CA TYR A 230 -16.98 8.69 -12.37
C TYR A 230 -18.13 8.43 -11.38
N ASP A 231 -17.83 8.21 -10.10
CA ASP A 231 -18.80 7.82 -9.06
C ASP A 231 -18.52 8.47 -7.69
N GLN A 232 -17.85 9.63 -7.67
CA GLN A 232 -17.42 10.33 -6.46
C GLN A 232 -16.59 9.46 -5.50
N GLY A 233 -16.04 8.36 -6.01
CA GLY A 233 -15.21 7.44 -5.25
C GLY A 233 -15.98 6.34 -4.51
N GLU A 234 -17.31 6.27 -4.59
CA GLU A 234 -18.11 5.27 -3.88
C GLU A 234 -17.65 3.84 -4.12
N GLY A 235 -17.38 3.45 -5.38
CA GLY A 235 -16.95 2.10 -5.70
C GLY A 235 -15.56 1.78 -5.15
N LEU A 236 -14.65 2.77 -5.12
CA LEU A 236 -13.33 2.61 -4.51
C LEU A 236 -13.46 2.43 -2.99
N ILE A 237 -14.30 3.24 -2.35
CA ILE A 237 -14.58 3.16 -0.93
C ILE A 237 -15.14 1.79 -0.57
N ARG A 238 -16.09 1.27 -1.36
CA ARG A 238 -16.62 -0.09 -1.18
C ARG A 238 -15.54 -1.17 -1.25
N LEU A 239 -14.62 -1.06 -2.22
CA LEU A 239 -13.49 -1.99 -2.35
C LEU A 239 -12.56 -1.89 -1.14
N ILE A 240 -12.19 -0.68 -0.74
CA ILE A 240 -11.31 -0.45 0.40
C ILE A 240 -11.93 -1.02 1.68
N ILE A 241 -13.21 -0.74 1.94
CA ILE A 241 -13.91 -1.25 3.13
C ILE A 241 -14.05 -2.76 3.10
N LYS A 242 -14.26 -3.37 1.92
CA LYS A 242 -14.39 -4.83 1.79
C LYS A 242 -13.08 -5.56 2.08
N PHE A 243 -11.93 -4.98 1.68
CA PHE A 243 -10.62 -5.58 1.89
C PHE A 243 -9.92 -5.13 3.17
N LEU A 244 -10.27 -3.95 3.66
CA LEU A 244 -9.72 -3.36 4.88
C LEU A 244 -10.89 -3.04 5.82
N PRO A 245 -10.93 -3.58 7.04
CA PRO A 245 -11.98 -3.26 8.01
C PRO A 245 -11.81 -1.83 8.54
N ILE A 246 -12.20 -0.85 7.73
CA ILE A 246 -12.10 0.57 8.03
C ILE A 246 -13.46 1.09 8.50
N LYS A 247 -13.48 1.84 9.60
CA LYS A 247 -14.65 2.59 10.08
C LYS A 247 -14.62 3.99 9.44
N LEU A 248 -15.53 4.28 8.53
CA LEU A 248 -15.76 5.60 7.94
C LEU A 248 -17.04 6.21 8.50
N GLU A 249 -16.96 7.39 9.14
CA GLU A 249 -18.13 8.08 9.69
C GLU A 249 -18.95 8.80 8.61
N SER A 250 -18.38 9.05 7.43
CA SER A 250 -19.08 9.61 6.26
C SER A 250 -18.34 9.32 4.94
N PHE A 251 -18.97 9.60 3.78
CA PHE A 251 -18.47 9.22 2.44
C PHE A 251 -17.74 10.35 1.70
N ASN A 252 -17.16 11.33 2.41
CA ASN A 252 -16.43 12.42 1.78
C ASN A 252 -14.93 12.11 1.69
N LEU A 253 -14.27 12.63 0.68
CA LEU A 253 -12.81 12.54 0.51
C LEU A 253 -12.07 13.16 1.72
N GLU A 254 -12.72 14.15 2.38
CA GLU A 254 -12.25 14.74 3.63
C GLU A 254 -12.21 13.71 4.78
N ASP A 255 -13.16 12.78 4.83
CA ASP A 255 -13.19 11.74 5.86
C ASP A 255 -12.19 10.64 5.59
N ILE A 256 -11.86 10.32 4.33
CA ILE A 256 -10.73 9.44 3.99
C ILE A 256 -9.41 10.11 4.39
N LEU A 257 -9.27 11.40 4.19
CA LEU A 257 -8.12 12.17 4.67
C LEU A 257 -8.09 12.26 6.20
N LEU A 258 -9.25 12.37 6.85
CA LEU A 258 -9.40 12.30 8.31
C LEU A 258 -9.15 10.91 8.87
N LEU A 259 -9.52 9.85 8.14
CA LEU A 259 -9.19 8.46 8.51
C LEU A 259 -7.70 8.15 8.41
N LEU A 260 -7.04 8.70 7.41
CA LEU A 260 -5.60 8.69 7.37
C LEU A 260 -5.03 9.50 8.54
N ASN A 261 -5.90 10.32 9.21
CA ASN A 261 -5.55 11.19 10.33
C ASN A 261 -4.15 11.78 10.13
N LEU A 262 -3.88 12.20 8.87
CA LEU A 262 -2.59 12.67 8.44
C LEU A 262 -2.36 14.06 9.03
N SER A 263 -1.93 14.07 10.28
CA SER A 263 -1.35 15.26 10.89
C SER A 263 -0.04 15.61 10.17
N TRP A 264 0.40 16.84 10.30
CA TRP A 264 1.73 17.24 9.83
C TRP A 264 2.85 16.34 10.41
N ASN A 265 2.61 15.77 11.60
CA ASN A 265 3.51 14.83 12.23
C ASN A 265 3.57 13.49 11.47
N ASP A 266 2.45 12.98 10.98
CA ASP A 266 2.40 11.73 10.20
C ASP A 266 3.05 11.92 8.83
N ALA A 267 2.86 13.06 8.18
CA ALA A 267 3.55 13.41 6.94
C ALA A 267 5.08 13.43 7.14
N TYR A 268 5.55 13.97 8.26
CA TYR A 268 6.96 13.96 8.63
C TYR A 268 7.48 12.54 8.88
N GLN A 269 6.72 11.69 9.57
CA GLN A 269 7.08 10.29 9.82
C GLN A 269 7.16 9.47 8.50
N VAL A 270 6.22 9.68 7.58
CA VAL A 270 6.26 9.07 6.24
C VAL A 270 7.51 9.52 5.48
N LEU A 271 7.87 10.80 5.54
CA LEU A 271 9.05 11.33 4.88
C LEU A 271 10.35 10.74 5.46
N ILE A 272 10.45 10.60 6.77
CA ILE A 272 11.59 9.91 7.42
C ILE A 272 11.61 8.44 7.01
N GLY A 273 10.46 7.77 7.02
CA GLY A 273 10.35 6.37 6.57
C GLY A 273 10.86 6.19 5.14
N LEU A 274 10.53 7.12 4.24
CA LEU A 274 11.04 7.14 2.87
C LEU A 274 12.57 7.27 2.83
N VAL A 275 13.18 8.09 3.70
CA VAL A 275 14.64 8.20 3.79
C VAL A 275 15.27 6.85 4.15
N PHE A 276 14.71 6.10 5.11
CA PHE A 276 15.21 4.76 5.46
C PHE A 276 15.11 3.78 4.29
N ILE A 277 14.00 3.79 3.57
CA ILE A 277 13.81 2.96 2.38
C ILE A 277 14.88 3.29 1.33
N LEU A 278 15.11 4.58 1.06
CA LEU A 278 16.11 5.03 0.09
C LEU A 278 17.54 4.68 0.52
N MET A 279 17.87 4.73 1.81
CA MET A 279 19.18 4.31 2.32
C MET A 279 19.39 2.80 2.16
N GLY A 280 18.37 1.99 2.46
CA GLY A 280 18.42 0.54 2.24
C GLY A 280 18.58 0.18 0.76
N ILE A 281 17.86 0.84 -0.13
CA ILE A 281 18.00 0.71 -1.59
C ILE A 281 19.43 1.04 -2.02
N PHE A 282 20.03 2.09 -1.46
CA PHE A 282 21.39 2.49 -1.77
C PHE A 282 22.43 1.44 -1.34
N ILE A 283 22.26 0.83 -0.17
CA ILE A 283 23.08 -0.30 0.31
C ILE A 283 23.00 -1.48 -0.67
N ILE A 284 21.78 -1.89 -1.02
CA ILE A 284 21.54 -3.00 -1.96
C ILE A 284 22.17 -2.68 -3.32
N GLN A 285 22.04 -1.44 -3.78
CA GLN A 285 22.58 -0.99 -5.05
C GLN A 285 24.10 -1.11 -5.11
N ILE A 286 24.82 -0.67 -4.08
CA ILE A 286 26.28 -0.81 -4.03
C ILE A 286 26.66 -2.28 -4.11
N CYS A 287 26.03 -3.14 -3.32
CA CYS A 287 26.31 -4.57 -3.29
C CYS A 287 26.06 -5.23 -4.66
N ILE A 288 24.90 -4.97 -5.27
CA ILE A 288 24.55 -5.60 -6.55
C ILE A 288 25.46 -5.13 -7.70
N LEU A 289 25.84 -3.85 -7.75
CA LEU A 289 26.75 -3.33 -8.76
C LEU A 289 28.12 -3.98 -8.67
N ILE A 290 28.63 -4.16 -7.45
CA ILE A 290 29.95 -4.76 -7.21
C ILE A 290 29.95 -6.24 -7.59
N LEU A 291 28.96 -7.00 -7.16
CA LEU A 291 28.87 -8.42 -7.47
C LEU A 291 28.61 -8.65 -8.97
N SER A 292 27.77 -7.84 -9.59
CA SER A 292 27.53 -7.91 -11.04
C SER A 292 28.79 -7.58 -11.85
N SER A 293 29.74 -6.80 -11.30
CA SER A 293 31.01 -6.52 -11.97
C SER A 293 31.92 -7.74 -12.10
N LYS A 294 31.68 -8.83 -11.34
CA LYS A 294 32.44 -10.08 -11.42
C LYS A 294 31.88 -11.10 -12.40
N VAL A 295 30.64 -10.93 -12.84
CA VAL A 295 29.98 -11.83 -13.80
C VAL A 295 30.64 -11.73 -15.16
N LYS A 296 30.86 -12.87 -15.82
CA LYS A 296 31.48 -12.94 -17.17
C LYS A 296 30.47 -13.22 -18.28
N THR A 297 29.38 -13.92 -17.96
CA THR A 297 28.36 -14.32 -18.95
C THR A 297 26.97 -13.94 -18.48
N MET A 298 26.01 -13.85 -19.42
CA MET A 298 24.60 -13.61 -19.06
C MET A 298 24.00 -14.76 -18.25
N GLU A 299 24.49 -15.98 -18.42
CA GLU A 299 24.03 -17.17 -17.68
C GLU A 299 24.41 -17.10 -16.20
N GLU A 300 25.56 -16.50 -15.90
CA GLU A 300 25.98 -16.27 -14.51
C GLU A 300 25.17 -15.18 -13.79
N ALA A 301 24.37 -14.40 -14.50
CA ALA A 301 23.55 -13.37 -13.89
C ALA A 301 22.62 -13.91 -12.80
N ALA A 302 21.99 -15.06 -13.08
CA ALA A 302 21.09 -15.71 -12.14
C ALA A 302 21.79 -16.15 -10.86
N SER A 303 23.07 -16.53 -10.94
CA SER A 303 23.87 -16.96 -9.78
C SER A 303 24.11 -15.82 -8.77
N ILE A 304 24.10 -14.59 -9.23
CA ILE A 304 24.23 -13.40 -8.36
C ILE A 304 22.86 -12.88 -7.92
N GLN A 305 21.91 -12.80 -8.84
CA GLN A 305 20.57 -12.27 -8.52
C GLN A 305 19.79 -13.18 -7.55
N GLY A 306 19.90 -14.51 -7.73
CA GLY A 306 19.20 -15.49 -6.92
C GLY A 306 19.41 -15.34 -5.40
N PRO A 307 20.64 -15.28 -4.90
CA PRO A 307 20.92 -15.05 -3.48
C PRO A 307 20.33 -13.72 -2.97
N PHE A 308 20.37 -12.65 -3.76
CA PHE A 308 19.76 -11.38 -3.36
C PHE A 308 18.24 -11.47 -3.24
N TYR A 309 17.57 -12.15 -4.17
CA TYR A 309 16.13 -12.38 -4.10
C TYR A 309 15.76 -13.19 -2.86
N LEU A 310 16.55 -14.21 -2.54
CA LEU A 310 16.34 -15.03 -1.34
C LEU A 310 16.54 -14.22 -0.05
N ILE A 311 17.61 -13.41 0.03
CA ILE A 311 17.86 -12.55 1.18
C ILE A 311 16.71 -11.53 1.35
N LEU A 312 16.27 -10.90 0.27
CA LEU A 312 15.13 -9.98 0.30
C LEU A 312 13.84 -10.68 0.73
N LEU A 313 13.61 -11.91 0.27
CA LEU A 313 12.46 -12.71 0.67
C LEU A 313 12.47 -12.97 2.18
N ILE A 314 13.63 -13.36 2.73
CA ILE A 314 13.79 -13.57 4.18
C ILE A 314 13.52 -12.28 4.95
N ILE A 315 14.08 -11.13 4.53
CA ILE A 315 13.88 -9.84 5.18
C ILE A 315 12.42 -9.42 5.11
N TYR A 316 11.76 -9.65 3.98
CA TYR A 316 10.34 -9.35 3.78
C TYR A 316 9.44 -10.18 4.72
N TYR A 317 9.61 -11.51 4.76
CA TYR A 317 8.84 -12.38 5.66
C TYR A 317 9.13 -12.09 7.13
N LEU A 318 10.38 -11.77 7.46
CA LEU A 318 10.73 -11.34 8.82
C LEU A 318 9.98 -10.03 9.18
N ALA A 319 9.98 -9.05 8.29
CA ALA A 319 9.26 -7.80 8.51
C ALA A 319 7.75 -8.04 8.67
N LEU A 320 7.14 -8.92 7.85
CA LEU A 320 5.74 -9.31 8.02
C LEU A 320 5.47 -9.97 9.37
N SER A 321 6.32 -10.89 9.81
CA SER A 321 6.16 -11.60 11.10
C SER A 321 6.32 -10.68 12.30
N LEU A 322 7.10 -9.61 12.17
CA LEU A 322 7.35 -8.61 13.21
C LEU A 322 6.31 -7.46 13.20
N ASN A 323 5.32 -7.50 12.31
CA ASN A 323 4.29 -6.48 12.20
C ASN A 323 3.24 -6.62 13.33
N THR A 324 3.70 -6.54 14.57
CA THR A 324 2.87 -6.53 15.78
C THR A 324 3.35 -5.42 16.72
N THR A 325 2.44 -4.80 17.45
CA THR A 325 2.77 -3.71 18.38
C THR A 325 3.87 -4.12 19.35
N GLN A 326 3.77 -5.30 19.95
CA GLN A 326 4.75 -5.80 20.91
C GLN A 326 6.15 -5.98 20.32
N SER A 327 6.26 -6.58 19.12
CA SER A 327 7.55 -6.79 18.46
C SER A 327 8.24 -5.49 18.10
N LEU A 328 7.46 -4.46 17.74
CA LEU A 328 7.98 -3.17 17.31
C LEU A 328 8.35 -2.24 18.48
N THR A 329 7.75 -2.46 19.69
CA THR A 329 8.02 -1.61 20.87
C THR A 329 9.24 -2.10 21.66
N ASP A 330 9.24 -3.37 22.08
CA ASP A 330 10.22 -3.92 23.02
C ASP A 330 10.84 -5.24 22.55
N GLY A 331 10.45 -5.73 21.37
CA GLY A 331 10.85 -7.02 20.86
C GLY A 331 12.02 -6.97 19.86
N ILE A 332 12.12 -8.05 19.10
CA ILE A 332 13.15 -8.22 18.05
C ILE A 332 13.03 -7.11 16.98
N GLY A 333 11.83 -6.69 16.64
CA GLY A 333 11.59 -5.61 15.68
C GLY A 333 12.21 -4.28 16.11
N TYR A 334 12.14 -3.96 17.43
CA TYR A 334 12.82 -2.80 17.98
C TYR A 334 14.33 -2.86 17.69
N THR A 335 14.99 -3.96 18.04
CA THR A 335 16.44 -4.12 17.86
C THR A 335 16.84 -4.10 16.38
N LEU A 336 16.10 -4.77 15.52
CA LEU A 336 16.38 -4.83 14.07
C LEU A 336 16.15 -3.49 13.37
N SER A 337 15.34 -2.59 13.93
CA SER A 337 15.15 -1.24 13.38
C SER A 337 16.43 -0.40 13.36
N PHE A 338 17.46 -0.77 14.12
CA PHE A 338 18.78 -0.12 14.12
C PHE A 338 19.77 -0.79 13.16
N VAL A 339 19.48 -2.01 12.67
CA VAL A 339 20.37 -2.71 11.74
C VAL A 339 20.08 -2.25 10.31
N PRO A 340 21.05 -1.64 9.58
CA PRO A 340 20.80 -0.85 8.38
C PRO A 340 20.00 -1.54 7.26
N VAL A 341 20.23 -2.84 7.02
CA VAL A 341 19.52 -3.58 5.97
C VAL A 341 18.06 -3.87 6.37
N PHE A 342 17.82 -4.12 7.66
CA PHE A 342 16.48 -4.37 8.20
C PHE A 342 15.72 -3.07 8.47
N SER A 343 16.47 -2.01 8.85
CA SER A 343 15.89 -0.70 9.17
C SER A 343 15.11 -0.09 8.01
N MET A 344 15.44 -0.43 6.76
CA MET A 344 14.71 0.07 5.58
C MET A 344 13.23 -0.34 5.55
N LEU A 345 12.86 -1.48 6.17
CA LEU A 345 11.48 -1.95 6.27
C LEU A 345 10.92 -1.72 7.67
N ILE A 346 11.69 -2.02 8.71
CA ILE A 346 11.19 -2.04 10.10
C ILE A 346 11.06 -0.63 10.69
N MET A 347 11.98 0.30 10.38
CA MET A 347 11.88 1.67 10.90
C MET A 347 10.64 2.42 10.35
N PRO A 348 10.32 2.37 9.05
CA PRO A 348 9.05 2.90 8.55
C PRO A 348 7.82 2.29 9.23
N MET A 349 7.83 0.99 9.52
CA MET A 349 6.74 0.33 10.26
C MET A 349 6.59 0.92 11.66
N ARG A 350 7.69 1.08 12.39
CA ARG A 350 7.68 1.68 13.74
C ARG A 350 7.17 3.12 13.70
N LEU A 351 7.64 3.92 12.74
CA LEU A 351 7.20 5.31 12.58
C LEU A 351 5.70 5.43 12.32
N LEU A 352 5.10 4.50 11.57
CA LEU A 352 3.66 4.52 11.24
C LEU A 352 2.77 3.99 12.37
N THR A 353 3.30 3.09 13.23
CA THR A 353 2.49 2.41 14.26
C THR A 353 2.70 2.96 15.66
N GLN A 354 3.82 3.63 15.90
CA GLN A 354 4.26 3.98 17.26
C GLN A 354 4.90 5.37 17.31
N HIS A 355 4.99 5.90 18.53
CA HIS A 355 5.77 7.08 18.79
C HIS A 355 7.27 6.73 18.91
N VAL A 356 8.06 7.04 17.87
CA VAL A 356 9.51 6.79 17.84
C VAL A 356 10.24 8.07 18.29
N MET A 357 11.19 7.93 19.23
CA MET A 357 11.99 9.06 19.68
C MET A 357 12.95 9.53 18.59
N ALA A 358 13.15 10.83 18.44
CA ALA A 358 14.08 11.39 17.46
C ALA A 358 15.50 10.83 17.59
N ILE A 359 15.93 10.52 18.81
CA ILE A 359 17.26 9.93 19.05
C ILE A 359 17.40 8.54 18.42
N GLU A 360 16.36 7.71 18.45
CA GLU A 360 16.37 6.38 17.83
C GLU A 360 16.51 6.48 16.31
N VAL A 361 15.79 7.42 15.71
CA VAL A 361 15.89 7.73 14.28
C VAL A 361 17.30 8.13 13.90
N ILE A 362 17.90 9.08 14.65
CA ILE A 362 19.26 9.57 14.41
C ILE A 362 20.28 8.45 14.54
N VAL A 363 20.19 7.62 15.57
CA VAL A 363 21.12 6.50 15.79
C VAL A 363 21.03 5.49 14.65
N SER A 364 19.82 5.12 14.22
CA SER A 364 19.62 4.20 13.10
C SER A 364 20.14 4.77 11.77
N LEU A 365 19.96 6.07 11.53
CA LEU A 365 20.52 6.76 10.36
C LEU A 365 22.06 6.76 10.39
N LEU A 366 22.66 7.01 11.55
CA LEU A 366 24.13 6.97 11.69
C LEU A 366 24.70 5.59 11.40
N PHE A 367 24.06 4.52 11.90
CA PHE A 367 24.46 3.15 11.56
C PHE A 367 24.32 2.86 10.06
N SER A 368 23.28 3.35 9.42
CA SER A 368 23.08 3.19 7.97
C SER A 368 24.15 3.93 7.16
N ILE A 369 24.50 5.17 7.55
CA ILE A 369 25.58 5.95 6.92
C ILE A 369 26.94 5.29 7.14
N ALA A 370 27.19 4.81 8.36
CA ALA A 370 28.43 4.10 8.66
C ALA A 370 28.60 2.83 7.82
N LEU A 371 27.54 2.02 7.68
CA LEU A 371 27.56 0.82 6.85
C LEU A 371 27.76 1.16 5.36
N ILE A 372 27.06 2.17 4.83
CA ILE A 372 27.25 2.63 3.44
C ILE A 372 28.69 3.02 3.20
N SER A 373 29.29 3.78 4.11
CA SER A 373 30.68 4.26 4.01
C SER A 373 31.65 3.06 4.07
N LEU A 374 31.41 2.13 4.97
CA LEU A 374 32.23 0.91 5.09
C LEU A 374 32.17 0.07 3.82
N ILE A 375 30.96 -0.22 3.33
CA ILE A 375 30.76 -1.01 2.09
C ILE A 375 31.44 -0.30 0.91
N PHE A 376 31.31 1.01 0.80
CA PHE A 376 31.92 1.77 -0.28
C PHE A 376 33.46 1.66 -0.23
N ILE A 377 34.08 1.83 0.94
CA ILE A 377 35.54 1.76 1.11
C ILE A 377 36.06 0.34 0.82
N VAL A 378 35.41 -0.68 1.40
CA VAL A 378 35.87 -2.08 1.31
C VAL A 378 35.62 -2.68 -0.07
N MET A 379 34.46 -2.35 -0.65
CA MET A 379 33.98 -3.06 -1.86
C MET A 379 34.28 -2.34 -3.18
N TYR A 380 34.59 -1.04 -3.16
CA TYR A 380 34.98 -0.33 -4.39
C TYR A 380 36.25 -0.90 -5.07
N PRO A 381 37.31 -1.30 -4.34
CA PRO A 381 38.45 -2.01 -4.95
C PRO A 381 38.03 -3.29 -5.70
N VAL A 382 37.06 -4.03 -5.16
CA VAL A 382 36.51 -5.25 -5.79
C VAL A 382 35.83 -4.94 -7.11
N TYR A 383 35.01 -3.88 -7.15
CA TYR A 383 34.40 -3.38 -8.39
C TYR A 383 35.49 -3.02 -9.43
N ARG A 384 36.51 -2.29 -9.00
CA ARG A 384 37.62 -1.89 -9.86
C ARG A 384 38.37 -3.07 -10.47
N MET A 385 38.59 -4.15 -9.69
CA MET A 385 39.17 -5.38 -10.19
C MET A 385 38.28 -6.06 -11.23
N GLY A 386 36.99 -6.28 -10.88
CA GLY A 386 36.04 -6.95 -11.77
C GLY A 386 35.79 -6.25 -13.12
N ILE A 387 35.96 -4.93 -13.14
CA ILE A 387 35.85 -4.14 -14.40
C ILE A 387 37.18 -4.16 -15.19
N ARG A 388 38.34 -4.23 -14.52
CA ARG A 388 39.68 -4.26 -15.18
C ARG A 388 40.02 -5.58 -15.84
N GLU A 389 39.45 -6.69 -15.36
CA GLU A 389 39.71 -8.02 -15.94
C GLU A 389 39.26 -8.13 -17.42
N GLU A 390 38.52 -7.17 -17.93
CA GLU A 390 37.99 -7.13 -19.30
C GLU A 390 38.46 -5.88 -20.10
N ALA A 391 39.19 -4.97 -19.48
CA ALA A 391 39.73 -3.78 -20.14
C ALA A 391 41.16 -4.02 -20.62
#